data_7d926fe5258d4e6a5c7e99db7aa2728f
#
_entry.id   7d926fe5258d4e6a5c7e99db7aa2728f
#
_cell.length_a   1.000
_cell.length_b   1.000
_cell.length_c   1.000
_cell.angle_alpha   90.00
_cell.angle_beta   90.00
_cell.angle_gamma   90.00
#
_symmetry.space_group_name_H-M   'P 1'
#
loop_
_entity.id
_entity.type
_entity.pdbx_description
1 polymer ?
#
loop_
_entity_poly.entity_id
_entity_poly.type
_entity_poly.pdbx_seq_one_letter_code
_entity_poly.pdbx_strand_id
1 'polypeptide(L)'
;MSRALVILAISVLSGGLSAQVSPTTPEAERVRIIQGPKIELTKEHLTIINWTTNNPGGSPVHYGVVHYGTDSHNLIETAKSPIRLNPDHSSTVVRVRLDNLKPQTTYYYTVDSMQATGKSDGVKSSVNHFTTP
;
A
#
# COMPACT_ATOMS: atom_id res chain seq x y z
N MET A 1 -52.78 -31.44 -29.74
CA MET A 1 -52.33 -31.16 -29.57
C MET A 1 -51.34 -30.67 -29.15
N SER A 2 -50.80 -30.43 -28.94
CA SER A 2 -50.07 -29.96 -28.62
C SER A 2 -49.07 -29.73 -28.23
N ARG A 3 -48.67 -29.60 -28.14
CA ARG A 3 -47.87 -29.31 -27.83
C ARG A 3 -46.88 -28.81 -27.39
N ALA A 4 -46.31 -28.51 -27.19
CA ALA A 4 -45.64 -28.08 -26.80
C ALA A 4 -44.59 -27.83 -26.44
N LEU A 5 -44.12 -27.60 -26.29
CA LEU A 5 -43.33 -27.32 -26.00
C LEU A 5 -42.33 -26.96 -25.64
N VAL A 6 -41.82 -26.72 -25.42
CA VAL A 6 -41.09 -26.37 -25.09
C VAL A 6 -40.06 -26.02 -24.72
N ILE A 7 -39.65 -25.80 -24.53
CA ILE A 7 -38.86 -25.45 -24.15
C ILE A 7 -37.86 -25.20 -23.85
N LEU A 8 -37.39 -25.02 -23.69
CA LEU A 8 -36.60 -24.75 -23.39
C LEU A 8 -35.68 -24.41 -23.02
N ALA A 9 -35.26 -24.13 -22.83
CA ALA A 9 -34.56 -23.78 -22.43
C ALA A 9 -33.67 -23.56 -22.10
N ILE A 10 -33.23 -23.26 -21.93
CA ILE A 10 -32.53 -23.02 -21.66
C ILE A 10 -31.57 -22.76 -21.32
N SER A 11 -31.15 -22.61 -21.18
CA SER A 11 -30.37 -22.37 -20.86
C SER A 11 -29.50 -22.02 -20.53
N VAL A 12 -29.09 -21.77 -20.36
CA VAL A 12 -28.36 -21.42 -20.07
C VAL A 12 -27.53 -21.13 -19.66
N LEU A 13 -27.12 -20.98 -19.51
CA LEU A 13 -26.43 -20.67 -19.16
C LEU A 13 -25.60 -20.36 -18.88
N SER A 14 -25.38 -20.24 -18.89
CA SER A 14 -24.64 -19.99 -18.67
C SER A 14 -23.86 -19.75 -18.29
N GLY A 15 -23.59 -19.60 -18.16
CA GLY A 15 -22.89 -19.31 -17.76
C GLY A 15 -22.11 -19.17 -17.50
N GLY A 16 -21.91 -19.04 -17.50
CA GLY A 16 -21.12 -18.77 -17.19
C GLY A 16 -20.40 -18.62 -16.82
N LEU A 17 -20.35 -18.65 -16.67
CA LEU A 17 -19.69 -18.41 -16.22
C LEU A 17 -18.80 -18.25 -15.90
N SER A 18 -18.57 -18.11 -15.92
CA SER A 18 -17.77 -17.93 -15.67
C SER A 18 -17.06 -17.92 -15.14
N ALA A 19 -17.06 -17.94 -14.86
CA ALA A 19 -16.45 -17.78 -14.27
C ALA A 19 -15.44 -18.01 -14.19
N GLN A 20 -15.05 -18.05 -14.34
CA GLN A 20 -14.11 -18.21 -14.30
C GLN A 20 -13.20 -17.66 -13.89
N VAL A 21 -13.32 -17.55 -13.63
CA VAL A 21 -12.43 -16.64 -13.10
C VAL A 21 -11.35 -17.27 -12.35
N SER A 22 -10.17 -17.14 -12.76
CA SER A 22 -9.09 -17.66 -11.99
C SER A 22 -8.97 -16.90 -10.69
N PRO A 23 -8.94 -17.59 -9.59
CA PRO A 23 -8.75 -16.94 -8.33
C PRO A 23 -7.36 -16.33 -8.29
N THR A 24 -7.30 -15.07 -8.01
CA THR A 24 -6.09 -14.41 -7.63
C THR A 24 -6.02 -14.39 -6.12
N THR A 25 -4.85 -14.09 -5.56
CA THR A 25 -4.74 -13.84 -4.14
C THR A 25 -5.70 -12.70 -3.79
N PRO A 26 -6.59 -12.90 -2.82
CA PRO A 26 -7.51 -11.83 -2.47
C PRO A 26 -6.77 -10.58 -2.05
N GLU A 27 -7.22 -9.45 -2.57
CA GLU A 27 -6.69 -8.16 -2.19
C GLU A 27 -7.30 -7.74 -0.86
N ALA A 28 -6.52 -7.14 0.00
CA ALA A 28 -7.02 -6.65 1.27
C ALA A 28 -7.83 -5.38 1.07
N GLU A 29 -8.88 -5.23 1.85
CA GLU A 29 -9.69 -4.01 1.83
C GLU A 29 -8.94 -2.82 2.41
N ARG A 30 -8.01 -3.07 3.30
CA ARG A 30 -7.20 -2.04 3.96
C ARG A 30 -5.77 -2.47 3.98
N VAL A 31 -4.90 -1.50 3.78
CA VAL A 31 -3.47 -1.69 3.98
C VAL A 31 -3.19 -1.74 5.48
N ARG A 32 -2.33 -2.65 5.87
CA ARG A 32 -1.79 -2.66 7.22
C ARG A 32 -0.31 -3.01 7.16
N ILE A 33 0.42 -2.48 8.11
CA ILE A 33 1.84 -2.76 8.25
C ILE A 33 1.98 -4.13 8.91
N ILE A 34 2.74 -5.02 8.26
CA ILE A 34 3.01 -6.34 8.81
C ILE A 34 4.45 -6.44 9.30
N GLN A 35 5.32 -5.50 8.91
CA GLN A 35 6.68 -5.44 9.39
C GLN A 35 7.23 -4.02 9.23
N GLY A 36 7.93 -3.54 10.24
CA GLY A 36 8.50 -2.19 10.26
C GLY A 36 7.53 -1.15 10.80
N PRO A 37 7.76 0.14 10.58
CA PRO A 37 8.83 0.70 9.75
C PRO A 37 10.21 0.66 10.43
N LYS A 38 11.23 0.71 9.61
CA LYS A 38 12.61 0.74 10.10
C LYS A 38 13.50 1.57 9.19
N ILE A 39 14.63 1.99 9.74
CA ILE A 39 15.64 2.71 8.98
C ILE A 39 16.50 1.68 8.24
N GLU A 40 16.54 1.79 6.92
CA GLU A 40 17.41 0.94 6.11
C GLU A 40 18.80 1.55 5.99
N LEU A 41 18.85 2.86 5.84
CA LEU A 41 20.09 3.60 5.65
C LEU A 41 19.89 5.01 6.18
N THR A 42 20.90 5.56 6.84
CA THR A 42 20.92 6.98 7.16
C THR A 42 22.32 7.53 6.96
N LYS A 43 22.38 8.70 6.31
CA LYS A 43 23.58 9.48 6.07
C LYS A 43 23.29 10.92 6.46
N GLU A 44 24.27 11.82 6.32
CA GLU A 44 24.10 13.20 6.75
C GLU A 44 22.83 13.87 6.22
N HIS A 45 22.55 13.67 4.93
CA HIS A 45 21.46 14.39 4.25
C HIS A 45 20.38 13.46 3.69
N LEU A 46 20.48 12.16 3.96
CA LEU A 46 19.65 11.15 3.33
C LEU A 46 19.29 10.05 4.30
N THR A 47 18.04 9.67 4.35
CA THR A 47 17.59 8.49 5.09
C THR A 47 16.60 7.73 4.23
N ILE A 48 16.69 6.40 4.25
CA ILE A 48 15.74 5.52 3.60
C ILE A 48 14.99 4.76 4.68
N ILE A 49 13.67 4.85 4.62
CA ILE A 49 12.78 4.15 5.54
C ILE A 49 12.07 3.07 4.76
N ASN A 50 11.98 1.87 5.34
CA ASN A 50 11.22 0.80 4.70
C ASN A 50 10.26 0.14 5.68
N TRP A 51 9.22 -0.45 5.12
CA TRP A 51 8.25 -1.26 5.85
C TRP A 51 7.60 -2.23 4.89
N THR A 52 6.92 -3.22 5.42
CA THR A 52 6.19 -4.19 4.60
C THR A 52 4.72 -4.11 4.94
N THR A 53 3.89 -4.11 3.90
CA THR A 53 2.43 -4.12 4.05
C THR A 53 1.84 -5.34 3.37
N ASN A 54 0.59 -5.64 3.68
CA ASN A 54 -0.21 -6.54 2.86
C ASN A 54 -0.53 -5.82 1.54
N ASN A 55 -0.97 -6.59 0.53
CA ASN A 55 -1.42 -5.99 -0.72
C ASN A 55 -2.86 -5.51 -0.57
N PRO A 56 -3.11 -4.20 -0.72
CA PRO A 56 -4.47 -3.67 -0.64
C PRO A 56 -5.23 -3.91 -1.94
N GLY A 57 -6.52 -3.73 -1.88
CA GLY A 57 -7.38 -3.74 -3.05
C GLY A 57 -7.32 -2.42 -3.81
N GLY A 58 -7.95 -2.39 -4.94
CA GLY A 58 -8.08 -1.17 -5.75
C GLY A 58 -6.99 -1.03 -6.80
N SER A 59 -6.37 0.13 -6.85
CA SER A 59 -5.37 0.45 -7.86
C SER A 59 -4.13 -0.45 -7.76
N PRO A 60 -3.55 -0.87 -8.89
CA PRO A 60 -2.29 -1.63 -8.87
C PRO A 60 -1.09 -0.78 -8.46
N VAL A 61 -1.25 0.53 -8.37
CA VAL A 61 -0.18 1.43 -7.92
C VAL A 61 -0.64 2.18 -6.68
N HIS A 62 0.16 2.08 -5.64
CA HIS A 62 -0.03 2.83 -4.40
C HIS A 62 1.22 3.64 -4.12
N TYR A 63 1.14 4.51 -3.14
CA TYR A 63 2.28 5.29 -2.69
C TYR A 63 2.53 5.03 -1.21
N GLY A 64 3.78 4.72 -0.89
CA GLY A 64 4.22 4.78 0.49
C GLY A 64 4.48 6.24 0.83
N VAL A 65 4.02 6.66 2.00
CA VAL A 65 4.10 8.05 2.43
C VAL A 65 4.79 8.11 3.78
N VAL A 66 5.74 9.03 3.93
CA VAL A 66 6.38 9.32 5.20
C VAL A 66 6.07 10.78 5.53
N HIS A 67 5.49 10.99 6.71
CA HIS A 67 5.33 12.32 7.28
C HIS A 67 6.42 12.49 8.31
N TYR A 68 7.19 13.57 8.23
CA TYR A 68 8.34 13.72 9.12
C TYR A 68 8.62 15.18 9.45
N GLY A 69 9.41 15.36 10.50
CA GLY A 69 9.82 16.69 10.94
C GLY A 69 10.65 16.60 12.21
N THR A 70 11.11 17.72 12.68
CA THR A 70 11.95 17.79 13.90
C THR A 70 11.11 17.93 15.16
N ASP A 71 9.80 18.11 15.03
CA ASP A 71 8.88 18.19 16.16
C ASP A 71 7.93 16.99 16.07
N SER A 72 7.94 16.14 17.08
CA SER A 72 7.12 14.92 17.12
C SER A 72 5.61 15.20 17.07
N HIS A 73 5.20 16.40 17.40
CA HIS A 73 3.77 16.80 17.38
C HIS A 73 3.40 17.55 16.12
N ASN A 74 4.36 17.79 15.21
CA ASN A 74 4.09 18.55 14.00
C ASN A 74 4.98 18.04 12.86
N LEU A 75 4.52 17.00 12.18
CA LEU A 75 5.25 16.35 11.10
C LEU A 75 4.86 17.00 9.78
N ILE A 76 5.49 18.13 9.47
CA ILE A 76 5.08 19.01 8.38
C ILE A 76 5.63 18.60 7.01
N GLU A 77 6.67 17.80 6.97
CA GLU A 77 7.26 17.38 5.70
C GLU A 77 6.67 16.05 5.24
N THR A 78 6.63 15.85 3.94
CA THR A 78 6.10 14.63 3.35
C THR A 78 7.00 14.14 2.24
N ALA A 79 7.28 12.85 2.23
CA ALA A 79 7.96 12.19 1.12
C ALA A 79 7.13 10.98 0.70
N LYS A 80 7.14 10.65 -0.58
CA LYS A 80 6.38 9.53 -1.12
C LYS A 80 7.18 8.76 -2.14
N SER A 81 6.86 7.48 -2.26
CA SER A 81 7.43 6.64 -3.30
C SER A 81 6.35 5.74 -3.88
N PRO A 82 6.23 5.68 -5.21
CA PRO A 82 5.25 4.79 -5.82
C PRO A 82 5.64 3.33 -5.60
N ILE A 83 4.64 2.49 -5.41
CA ILE A 83 4.80 1.06 -5.23
C ILE A 83 3.88 0.37 -6.20
N ARG A 84 4.41 -0.59 -6.92
CA ARG A 84 3.58 -1.42 -7.77
C ARG A 84 3.24 -2.69 -6.99
N LEU A 85 1.97 -2.92 -6.81
CA LEU A 85 1.50 -4.12 -6.14
C LEU A 85 1.75 -5.33 -7.04
N ASN A 86 2.08 -6.44 -6.42
CA ASN A 86 2.28 -7.70 -7.12
C ASN A 86 1.13 -8.64 -6.76
N PRO A 87 0.23 -8.94 -7.73
CA PRO A 87 -0.91 -9.79 -7.44
C PRO A 87 -0.53 -11.23 -7.08
N ASP A 88 0.70 -11.63 -7.37
CA ASP A 88 1.17 -12.98 -7.05
C ASP A 88 1.72 -13.10 -5.63
N HIS A 89 1.80 -11.99 -4.90
CA HIS A 89 2.30 -11.95 -3.54
C HIS A 89 1.31 -11.29 -2.61
N SER A 90 1.31 -11.73 -1.37
CA SER A 90 0.40 -11.20 -0.36
C SER A 90 0.97 -9.99 0.38
N SER A 91 2.19 -9.59 0.05
CA SER A 91 2.85 -8.47 0.74
C SER A 91 3.66 -7.62 -0.24
N THR A 92 3.91 -6.39 0.18
CA THR A 92 4.65 -5.41 -0.61
C THR A 92 5.66 -4.71 0.30
N VAL A 93 6.89 -4.63 -0.17
CA VAL A 93 7.93 -3.88 0.54
C VAL A 93 7.93 -2.45 0.02
N VAL A 94 7.85 -1.52 0.95
CA VAL A 94 7.79 -0.09 0.67
C VAL A 94 9.10 0.54 1.08
N ARG A 95 9.63 1.41 0.23
CA ARG A 95 10.84 2.17 0.52
C ARG A 95 10.60 3.61 0.18
N VAL A 96 10.90 4.49 1.12
CA VAL A 96 10.76 5.93 0.90
C VAL A 96 12.07 6.61 1.29
N ARG A 97 12.55 7.44 0.40
CA ARG A 97 13.78 8.20 0.58
C ARG A 97 13.45 9.61 1.06
N LEU A 98 14.11 10.02 2.14
CA LEU A 98 14.03 11.38 2.65
C LEU A 98 15.32 12.09 2.29
N ASP A 99 15.21 13.19 1.54
CA ASP A 99 16.36 13.96 1.08
C ASP A 99 16.45 15.30 1.81
N ASN A 100 17.57 15.97 1.63
CA ASN A 100 17.81 17.33 2.13
C ASN A 100 17.67 17.44 3.64
N LEU A 101 18.02 16.37 4.35
CA LEU A 101 18.02 16.38 5.80
C LEU A 101 19.20 17.14 6.34
N LYS A 102 19.04 17.68 7.54
CA LYS A 102 20.15 18.34 8.26
C LYS A 102 20.96 17.28 8.97
N PRO A 103 22.30 17.45 9.05
CA PRO A 103 23.14 16.52 9.80
C PRO A 103 22.92 16.70 11.30
N GLN A 104 23.25 15.66 12.06
CA GLN A 104 23.19 15.65 13.53
C GLN A 104 21.83 16.14 14.06
N THR A 105 20.77 15.73 13.41
CA THR A 105 19.40 16.18 13.71
C THR A 105 18.51 14.98 13.95
N THR A 106 17.67 15.05 14.98
CA THR A 106 16.67 14.02 15.24
C THR A 106 15.40 14.38 14.48
N TYR A 107 14.92 13.42 13.69
CA TYR A 107 13.67 13.52 12.97
C TYR A 107 12.68 12.51 13.51
N TYR A 108 11.43 12.93 13.60
CA TYR A 108 10.30 12.07 13.97
C TYR A 108 9.49 11.79 12.72
N TYR A 109 8.90 10.60 12.63
CA TYR A 109 8.15 10.24 11.42
C TYR A 109 7.05 9.24 11.71
N THR A 110 6.04 9.28 10.84
CA THR A 110 5.02 8.24 10.71
C THR A 110 5.01 7.79 9.26
N VAL A 111 4.54 6.57 9.03
CA VAL A 111 4.36 6.06 7.67
C VAL A 111 2.89 5.81 7.42
N ASP A 112 2.50 5.94 6.16
CA ASP A 112 1.14 5.78 5.69
C ASP A 112 1.20 5.20 4.28
N SER A 113 0.06 4.87 3.73
CA SER A 113 -0.09 4.42 2.36
C SER A 113 -1.28 5.15 1.73
N MET A 114 -1.17 5.44 0.45
CA MET A 114 -2.26 6.10 -0.26
C MET A 114 -2.43 5.53 -1.65
N GLN A 115 -3.64 5.58 -2.13
CA GLN A 115 -3.98 5.22 -3.50
C GLN A 115 -3.46 6.27 -4.47
N ALA A 116 -3.41 5.93 -5.75
CA ALA A 116 -2.96 6.86 -6.78
C ALA A 116 -3.80 8.14 -6.82
N THR A 117 -5.05 8.08 -6.36
CA THR A 117 -5.94 9.24 -6.28
C THR A 117 -5.58 10.21 -5.16
N GLY A 118 -4.67 9.80 -4.26
CA GLY A 118 -4.32 10.60 -3.09
C GLY A 118 -5.11 10.25 -1.85
N LYS A 119 -6.04 9.30 -1.94
CA LYS A 119 -6.83 8.86 -0.80
C LYS A 119 -5.99 7.92 0.06
N SER A 120 -5.97 8.17 1.37
CA SER A 120 -5.27 7.28 2.31
C SER A 120 -5.93 5.91 2.35
N ASP A 121 -5.11 4.87 2.44
CA ASP A 121 -5.58 3.50 2.66
C ASP A 121 -5.83 3.20 4.14
N GLY A 122 -5.64 4.20 5.01
CA GLY A 122 -5.90 4.06 6.43
C GLY A 122 -4.75 3.48 7.24
N VAL A 123 -3.61 3.23 6.62
CA VAL A 123 -2.42 2.81 7.35
C VAL A 123 -1.81 3.99 8.05
N LYS A 124 -1.41 3.79 9.28
CA LYS A 124 -0.64 4.80 9.98
C LYS A 124 0.16 4.13 11.09
N SER A 125 1.47 4.34 11.08
CA SER A 125 2.32 3.86 12.16
C SER A 125 2.25 4.81 13.35
N SER A 126 2.73 4.34 14.50
CA SER A 126 3.08 5.22 15.60
C SER A 126 4.25 6.11 15.18
N VAL A 127 4.51 7.13 16.00
CA VAL A 127 5.64 8.03 15.75
C VAL A 127 6.93 7.31 16.11
N ASN A 128 7.86 7.33 15.19
CA ASN A 128 9.20 6.78 15.34
C ASN A 128 10.20 7.91 15.15
N HIS A 129 11.47 7.65 15.40
CA HIS A 129 12.49 8.67 15.20
C HIS A 129 13.81 8.06 14.74
N PHE A 130 14.65 8.91 14.17
CA PHE A 130 16.03 8.60 13.85
C PHE A 130 16.86 9.87 13.98
N THR A 131 18.17 9.72 14.11
CA THR A 131 19.08 10.86 14.16
C THR A 131 20.09 10.73 13.04
N THR A 132 20.24 11.78 12.25
CA THR A 132 21.26 11.81 11.20
C THR A 132 22.65 11.96 11.80
N PRO A 133 23.68 11.35 11.16
CA PRO A 133 25.04 11.50 11.63
C PRO A 133 25.60 12.90 11.42
#